data_d6a4269b526a6ea226585155962ddb45
#
_entry.id   d6a4269b526a6ea226585155962ddb45
#
_cell.length_a   1.000
_cell.length_b   1.000
_cell.length_c   1.000
_cell.angle_alpha   90.00
_cell.angle_beta   90.00
_cell.angle_gamma   90.00
#
_symmetry.space_group_name_H-M   'P 1'
#
loop_
_entity.id
_entity.type
_entity.pdbx_description
1 polymer ?
#
loop_
_entity_poly.entity_id
_entity_poly.type
_entity_poly.pdbx_seq_one_letter_code
_entity_poly.pdbx_strand_id
1 'polypeptide(L)'
;WTWSLDYVAQTDKWELIKWAPEEYLEALDDINNGTIVIWSQLDRVIPISTREDDENAKRKFSQAFDKVKNHLAMTFHRFIENKTIKLHWCGYEIDYWNPFCPNETKVQIRPTEFIGESVTVKGFILPHKNNFSSEIAYKNAEGMYGFSAHQGFYVYRGDRLLLSGDWLGLLRKEESYKLVRIQINLPNSVDSDWQIDIKKSKAYPPIGCRQQLEAYAKKACGIGLEVYKHRGRILKRHAGQDFQTLWS
;
A
#
# COMPACT_ATOMS: atom_id res chain seq x y z
N TRP A 1 -13.37 -28.10 -6.25
CA TRP A 1 -12.36 -28.69 -5.37
C TRP A 1 -12.41 -28.03 -4.00
N THR A 2 -12.36 -28.83 -2.94
CA THR A 2 -12.34 -28.37 -1.54
C THR A 2 -11.03 -28.76 -0.89
N TRP A 3 -10.42 -27.81 -0.18
CA TRP A 3 -9.34 -28.07 0.76
C TRP A 3 -9.87 -27.88 2.17
N SER A 4 -9.81 -28.92 2.99
CA SER A 4 -10.37 -28.94 4.34
C SER A 4 -9.30 -29.30 5.37
N LEU A 5 -9.14 -28.45 6.37
CA LEU A 5 -8.22 -28.73 7.48
C LEU A 5 -8.67 -29.94 8.31
N ASP A 6 -9.99 -30.14 8.47
CA ASP A 6 -10.53 -31.29 9.18
C ASP A 6 -10.21 -32.59 8.44
N TYR A 7 -10.31 -32.59 7.10
CA TYR A 7 -9.91 -33.75 6.30
C TYR A 7 -8.41 -34.05 6.46
N VAL A 8 -7.55 -33.03 6.39
CA VAL A 8 -6.11 -33.20 6.61
C VAL A 8 -5.83 -33.75 8.00
N ALA A 9 -6.49 -33.24 9.04
CA ALA A 9 -6.32 -33.72 10.41
C ALA A 9 -6.76 -35.17 10.62
N GLN A 10 -7.81 -35.62 9.92
CA GLN A 10 -8.32 -36.99 10.00
C GLN A 10 -7.52 -37.99 9.19
N THR A 11 -7.01 -37.59 8.04
CA THR A 11 -6.38 -38.51 7.06
C THR A 11 -4.86 -38.42 7.04
N ASP A 12 -4.27 -37.38 7.65
CA ASP A 12 -2.85 -37.02 7.55
C ASP A 12 -2.37 -36.84 6.08
N LYS A 13 -3.30 -36.46 5.19
CA LYS A 13 -3.02 -36.28 3.78
C LYS A 13 -3.28 -34.86 3.33
N TRP A 14 -2.32 -34.30 2.62
CA TRP A 14 -2.40 -32.97 2.02
C TRP A 14 -2.97 -33.04 0.60
N GLU A 15 -4.28 -33.28 0.50
CA GLU A 15 -4.97 -33.53 -0.76
C GLU A 15 -6.14 -32.56 -0.97
N LEU A 16 -6.48 -32.27 -2.24
CA LEU A 16 -7.70 -31.57 -2.62
C LEU A 16 -8.82 -32.59 -2.84
N ILE A 17 -9.97 -32.36 -2.21
CA ILE A 17 -11.16 -33.18 -2.39
C ILE A 17 -11.88 -32.68 -3.66
N LYS A 18 -12.20 -33.60 -4.59
CA LYS A 18 -13.00 -33.29 -5.78
C LYS A 18 -14.49 -33.21 -5.43
N TRP A 19 -14.82 -32.28 -4.55
CA TRP A 19 -16.19 -32.05 -4.09
C TRP A 19 -16.32 -30.59 -3.66
N ALA A 20 -17.51 -30.03 -3.80
CA ALA A 20 -17.91 -28.74 -3.23
C ALA A 20 -19.39 -28.80 -2.84
N PRO A 21 -19.83 -28.08 -1.82
CA PRO A 21 -21.24 -27.92 -1.49
C PRO A 21 -22.06 -27.43 -2.69
N GLU A 22 -23.28 -27.97 -2.86
CA GLU A 22 -24.13 -27.67 -4.01
C GLU A 22 -24.50 -26.18 -4.08
N GLU A 23 -24.75 -25.55 -2.93
CA GLU A 23 -25.00 -24.12 -2.79
C GLU A 23 -23.91 -23.23 -3.41
N TYR A 24 -22.68 -23.71 -3.46
CA TYR A 24 -21.55 -22.98 -4.05
C TYR A 24 -21.42 -23.22 -5.55
N LEU A 25 -21.93 -24.34 -6.04
CA LEU A 25 -21.94 -24.68 -7.47
C LEU A 25 -22.97 -23.86 -8.22
N GLU A 26 -24.13 -23.60 -7.62
CA GLU A 26 -25.18 -22.74 -8.18
C GLU A 26 -24.66 -21.33 -8.53
N ALA A 27 -23.73 -20.81 -7.74
CA ALA A 27 -23.11 -19.50 -8.01
C ALA A 27 -22.23 -19.48 -9.26
N LEU A 28 -21.86 -20.66 -9.82
CA LEU A 28 -21.10 -20.79 -11.06
C LEU A 28 -21.98 -20.86 -12.30
N ASP A 29 -23.26 -21.20 -12.17
CA ASP A 29 -24.16 -21.42 -13.29
C ASP A 29 -24.41 -20.16 -14.12
N ASP A 30 -24.32 -18.99 -13.50
CA ASP A 30 -24.46 -17.69 -14.17
C ASP A 30 -23.14 -17.16 -14.78
N ILE A 31 -22.02 -17.89 -14.64
CA ILE A 31 -20.70 -17.44 -15.05
C ILE A 31 -20.18 -18.30 -16.20
N ASN A 32 -20.07 -17.72 -17.41
CA ASN A 32 -19.54 -18.44 -18.58
C ASN A 32 -18.06 -18.80 -18.43
N ASN A 33 -17.25 -17.93 -17.81
CA ASN A 33 -15.82 -18.15 -17.55
C ASN A 33 -15.44 -17.45 -16.25
N GLY A 34 -14.78 -18.16 -15.35
CA GLY A 34 -14.35 -17.55 -14.09
C GLY A 34 -13.93 -18.56 -13.03
N THR A 35 -13.56 -18.05 -11.87
CA THR A 35 -13.22 -18.84 -10.69
C THR A 35 -13.86 -18.21 -9.48
N ILE A 36 -14.54 -19.00 -8.67
CA ILE A 36 -15.03 -18.60 -7.35
C ILE A 36 -14.14 -19.21 -6.29
N VAL A 37 -13.67 -18.40 -5.36
CA VAL A 37 -12.92 -18.85 -4.19
C VAL A 37 -13.71 -18.52 -2.94
N ILE A 38 -14.08 -19.54 -2.18
CA ILE A 38 -14.89 -19.41 -0.96
C ILE A 38 -14.04 -19.81 0.24
N TRP A 39 -13.98 -18.91 1.22
CA TRP A 39 -13.37 -19.18 2.50
C TRP A 39 -14.44 -19.24 3.58
N SER A 40 -14.58 -20.37 4.22
CA SER A 40 -15.52 -20.57 5.32
C SER A 40 -14.79 -20.85 6.63
N GLN A 41 -15.49 -20.75 7.74
CA GLN A 41 -14.98 -21.06 9.09
C GLN A 41 -13.70 -20.26 9.43
N LEU A 42 -13.75 -18.93 9.22
CA LEU A 42 -12.63 -18.02 9.43
C LEU A 42 -12.40 -17.74 10.94
N ASP A 43 -12.00 -18.74 11.69
CA ASP A 43 -11.82 -18.74 13.15
C ASP A 43 -10.84 -17.66 13.65
N ARG A 44 -9.85 -17.30 12.83
CA ARG A 44 -8.88 -16.23 13.15
C ARG A 44 -9.44 -14.83 12.97
N VAL A 45 -10.54 -14.70 12.24
CA VAL A 45 -11.20 -13.40 11.99
C VAL A 45 -12.40 -13.26 12.92
N ILE A 46 -13.20 -14.33 13.04
CA ILE A 46 -14.35 -14.43 13.95
C ILE A 46 -14.15 -15.68 14.80
N PRO A 47 -13.94 -15.57 16.12
CA PRO A 47 -13.84 -16.73 16.99
C PRO A 47 -15.09 -17.63 16.90
N ILE A 48 -14.91 -18.94 16.89
CA ILE A 48 -15.99 -19.94 16.81
C ILE A 48 -17.03 -19.77 17.92
N SER A 49 -16.61 -19.25 19.08
CA SER A 49 -17.50 -18.97 20.22
C SER A 49 -18.35 -17.69 20.08
N THR A 50 -18.19 -16.95 18.98
CA THR A 50 -18.89 -15.69 18.76
C THR A 50 -20.37 -15.96 18.48
N ARG A 51 -21.27 -15.27 19.21
CA ARG A 51 -22.71 -15.31 18.93
C ARG A 51 -23.04 -14.49 17.69
N GLU A 52 -24.08 -14.88 16.97
CA GLU A 52 -24.53 -14.18 15.75
C GLU A 52 -24.97 -12.72 15.99
N ASP A 53 -25.34 -12.37 17.22
CA ASP A 53 -25.76 -11.04 17.66
C ASP A 53 -24.64 -10.19 18.25
N ASP A 54 -23.39 -10.67 18.26
CA ASP A 54 -22.25 -9.90 18.79
C ASP A 54 -21.85 -8.74 17.87
N GLU A 55 -22.35 -7.55 18.18
CA GLU A 55 -22.04 -6.32 17.46
C GLU A 55 -20.56 -5.93 17.47
N ASN A 56 -19.79 -6.32 18.49
CA ASN A 56 -18.33 -6.10 18.52
C ASN A 56 -17.61 -6.99 17.50
N ALA A 57 -18.06 -8.23 17.37
CA ALA A 57 -17.49 -9.14 16.37
C ALA A 57 -17.83 -8.68 14.95
N LYS A 58 -19.05 -8.27 14.69
CA LYS A 58 -19.49 -7.69 13.40
C LYS A 58 -18.65 -6.46 13.05
N ARG A 59 -18.44 -5.55 14.01
CA ARG A 59 -17.61 -4.36 13.81
C ARG A 59 -16.14 -4.71 13.50
N LYS A 60 -15.55 -5.66 14.24
CA LYS A 60 -14.17 -6.13 13.97
C LYS A 60 -14.04 -6.75 12.59
N PHE A 61 -15.02 -7.55 12.19
CA PHE A 61 -15.08 -8.14 10.86
C PHE A 61 -15.16 -7.06 9.78
N SER A 62 -16.07 -6.11 9.91
CA SER A 62 -16.21 -4.99 8.98
C SER A 62 -14.89 -4.19 8.85
N GLN A 63 -14.22 -3.90 9.97
CA GLN A 63 -12.92 -3.23 9.95
C GLN A 63 -11.83 -4.05 9.24
N ALA A 64 -11.82 -5.37 9.45
CA ALA A 64 -10.88 -6.25 8.74
C ALA A 64 -11.19 -6.27 7.23
N PHE A 65 -12.47 -6.28 6.89
CA PHE A 65 -12.96 -6.25 5.53
C PHE A 65 -12.58 -4.95 4.79
N ASP A 66 -12.74 -3.79 5.45
CA ASP A 66 -12.31 -2.49 4.92
C ASP A 66 -10.79 -2.41 4.71
N LYS A 67 -10.00 -3.02 5.61
CA LYS A 67 -8.54 -3.11 5.43
C LYS A 67 -8.17 -3.90 4.18
N VAL A 68 -8.86 -5.00 3.89
CA VAL A 68 -8.64 -5.78 2.66
C VAL A 68 -8.98 -4.94 1.43
N LYS A 69 -10.12 -4.24 1.42
CA LYS A 69 -10.51 -3.32 0.34
C LYS A 69 -9.41 -2.30 0.05
N ASN A 70 -8.96 -1.60 1.09
CA ASN A 70 -7.94 -0.57 0.95
C ASN A 70 -6.59 -1.14 0.50
N HIS A 71 -6.24 -2.35 0.98
CA HIS A 71 -5.05 -3.06 0.52
C HIS A 71 -5.13 -3.42 -0.97
N LEU A 72 -6.27 -3.88 -1.44
CA LEU A 72 -6.49 -4.17 -2.86
C LEU A 72 -6.41 -2.89 -3.71
N ALA A 73 -7.06 -1.81 -3.27
CA ALA A 73 -7.02 -0.50 -3.93
C ALA A 73 -5.59 0.02 -4.11
N MET A 74 -4.72 -0.21 -3.12
CA MET A 74 -3.30 0.17 -3.17
C MET A 74 -2.48 -0.83 -4.00
N THR A 75 -2.66 -2.13 -3.78
CA THR A 75 -1.82 -3.17 -4.42
C THR A 75 -2.00 -3.21 -5.94
N PHE A 76 -3.23 -3.01 -6.40
CA PHE A 76 -3.60 -3.08 -7.80
C PHE A 76 -3.88 -1.71 -8.42
N HIS A 77 -3.49 -0.61 -7.77
CA HIS A 77 -3.83 0.73 -8.21
C HIS A 77 -3.49 1.02 -9.67
N ARG A 78 -2.33 0.55 -10.17
CA ARG A 78 -1.94 0.76 -11.57
C ARG A 78 -2.87 0.06 -12.56
N PHE A 79 -3.28 -1.16 -12.24
CA PHE A 79 -4.21 -1.91 -13.08
C PHE A 79 -5.60 -1.26 -13.12
N ILE A 80 -6.08 -0.75 -11.96
CA ILE A 80 -7.36 -0.06 -11.86
C ILE A 80 -7.28 1.30 -12.57
N GLU A 81 -6.23 2.08 -12.32
CA GLU A 81 -5.97 3.39 -12.93
C GLU A 81 -5.92 3.30 -14.47
N ASN A 82 -5.24 2.27 -14.99
CA ASN A 82 -5.14 1.99 -16.43
C ASN A 82 -6.36 1.24 -16.99
N LYS A 83 -7.38 0.97 -16.15
CA LYS A 83 -8.60 0.25 -16.54
C LYS A 83 -8.36 -1.16 -17.11
N THR A 84 -7.22 -1.78 -16.76
CA THR A 84 -6.87 -3.16 -17.18
C THR A 84 -7.68 -4.18 -16.40
N ILE A 85 -7.98 -3.87 -15.13
CA ILE A 85 -8.87 -4.67 -14.28
C ILE A 85 -9.89 -3.76 -13.61
N LYS A 86 -11.05 -4.34 -13.29
CA LYS A 86 -12.05 -3.73 -12.41
C LYS A 86 -12.18 -4.59 -11.16
N LEU A 87 -12.12 -3.98 -10.00
CA LEU A 87 -12.36 -4.65 -8.74
C LEU A 87 -13.69 -4.19 -8.18
N HIS A 88 -14.55 -5.14 -7.81
CA HIS A 88 -15.82 -4.87 -7.16
C HIS A 88 -15.78 -5.35 -5.72
N TRP A 89 -16.38 -4.57 -4.83
CA TRP A 89 -16.48 -4.86 -3.41
C TRP A 89 -17.91 -4.65 -2.95
N CYS A 90 -18.56 -5.73 -2.55
CA CYS A 90 -20.00 -5.69 -2.21
C CYS A 90 -20.86 -5.02 -3.30
N GLY A 91 -20.58 -5.32 -4.57
CA GLY A 91 -21.31 -4.79 -5.73
C GLY A 91 -20.86 -3.40 -6.21
N TYR A 92 -19.98 -2.71 -5.50
CA TYR A 92 -19.47 -1.39 -5.87
C TYR A 92 -18.04 -1.48 -6.43
N GLU A 93 -17.76 -0.71 -7.47
CA GLU A 93 -16.39 -0.62 -8.01
C GLU A 93 -15.47 0.07 -6.99
N ILE A 94 -14.25 -0.49 -6.82
CA ILE A 94 -13.23 0.06 -5.93
C ILE A 94 -12.42 1.10 -6.69
N ASP A 95 -12.34 2.32 -6.14
CA ASP A 95 -11.41 3.33 -6.61
C ASP A 95 -9.97 2.97 -6.24
N TYR A 96 -9.02 3.28 -7.12
CA TYR A 96 -7.61 3.08 -6.85
C TYR A 96 -7.05 4.10 -5.84
N TRP A 97 -6.05 3.69 -5.09
CA TRP A 97 -5.26 4.58 -4.24
C TRP A 97 -3.81 4.63 -4.72
N ASN A 98 -3.45 5.71 -5.43
CA ASN A 98 -2.09 5.91 -5.92
C ASN A 98 -1.26 6.64 -4.86
N PRO A 99 -0.21 5.99 -4.29
CA PRO A 99 0.59 6.58 -3.22
C PRO A 99 1.35 7.83 -3.63
N PHE A 100 1.56 8.08 -4.90
CA PHE A 100 2.36 9.20 -5.39
C PHE A 100 1.56 10.48 -5.64
N CYS A 101 0.25 10.45 -5.42
CA CYS A 101 -0.66 11.60 -5.55
C CYS A 101 -0.47 12.35 -6.88
N PRO A 102 -0.61 11.70 -8.05
CA PRO A 102 -0.29 12.30 -9.34
C PRO A 102 -1.15 13.52 -9.68
N ASN A 103 -2.32 13.64 -9.08
CA ASN A 103 -3.25 14.76 -9.28
C ASN A 103 -2.88 16.02 -8.47
N GLU A 104 -1.91 15.91 -7.55
CA GLU A 104 -1.45 17.04 -6.75
C GLU A 104 -0.33 17.80 -7.46
N THR A 105 -0.62 19.01 -7.91
CA THR A 105 0.29 19.83 -8.73
C THR A 105 1.59 20.23 -8.04
N LYS A 106 1.63 20.21 -6.71
CA LYS A 106 2.79 20.60 -5.91
C LYS A 106 3.66 19.41 -5.45
N VAL A 107 3.38 18.20 -5.94
CA VAL A 107 4.29 17.07 -5.77
C VAL A 107 5.58 17.33 -6.55
N GLN A 108 6.71 17.25 -5.86
CA GLN A 108 8.01 17.37 -6.50
C GLN A 108 8.46 15.98 -6.97
N ILE A 109 8.63 15.83 -8.27
CA ILE A 109 9.04 14.58 -8.90
C ILE A 109 10.55 14.64 -9.17
N ARG A 110 11.28 13.67 -8.66
CA ARG A 110 12.70 13.52 -8.97
C ARG A 110 12.90 12.77 -10.28
N PRO A 111 14.02 13.00 -10.97
CA PRO A 111 14.38 12.21 -12.15
C PRO A 111 14.40 10.72 -11.85
N THR A 112 14.05 9.93 -12.84
CA THR A 112 14.21 8.48 -12.79
C THR A 112 15.69 8.15 -12.92
N GLU A 113 16.21 7.34 -12.00
CA GLU A 113 17.58 6.82 -12.05
C GLU A 113 17.56 5.29 -12.21
N PHE A 114 18.60 4.73 -12.79
CA PHE A 114 18.82 3.29 -12.87
C PHE A 114 19.68 2.83 -11.70
N ILE A 115 19.26 1.72 -11.08
CA ILE A 115 20.00 1.03 -10.03
C ILE A 115 20.45 -0.30 -10.62
N GLY A 116 21.77 -0.47 -10.76
CA GLY A 116 22.29 -1.55 -11.59
C GLY A 116 21.88 -1.37 -13.05
N GLU A 117 21.62 -2.48 -13.76
CA GLU A 117 21.37 -2.44 -15.21
C GLU A 117 19.89 -2.26 -15.58
N SER A 118 18.95 -2.63 -14.71
CA SER A 118 17.56 -2.79 -15.12
C SER A 118 16.51 -2.30 -14.12
N VAL A 119 16.88 -2.03 -12.89
CA VAL A 119 15.96 -1.53 -11.85
C VAL A 119 15.84 -0.02 -11.96
N THR A 120 14.62 0.50 -12.00
CA THR A 120 14.39 1.95 -12.03
C THR A 120 13.86 2.45 -10.70
N VAL A 121 14.34 3.64 -10.29
CA VAL A 121 13.84 4.35 -9.12
C VAL A 121 13.37 5.74 -9.50
N LYS A 122 12.27 6.17 -8.90
CA LYS A 122 11.70 7.50 -9.09
C LYS A 122 11.16 8.03 -7.76
N GLY A 123 11.61 9.19 -7.33
CA GLY A 123 11.20 9.79 -6.06
C GLY A 123 10.08 10.79 -6.22
N PHE A 124 9.20 10.84 -5.23
CA PHE A 124 8.10 11.77 -5.12
C PHE A 124 8.13 12.38 -3.72
N ILE A 125 8.18 13.69 -3.66
CA ILE A 125 8.09 14.44 -2.41
C ILE A 125 6.71 15.10 -2.38
N LEU A 126 5.85 14.64 -1.48
CA LEU A 126 4.52 15.18 -1.31
C LEU A 126 4.58 16.59 -0.74
N PRO A 127 3.61 17.45 -1.06
CA PRO A 127 3.56 18.79 -0.51
C PRO A 127 3.28 18.77 0.99
N HIS A 128 3.63 19.86 1.67
CA HIS A 128 3.20 20.08 3.05
C HIS A 128 1.67 20.21 3.12
N LYS A 129 1.06 19.86 4.27
CA LYS A 129 -0.40 19.88 4.49
C LYS A 129 -1.10 21.09 3.85
N ASN A 130 -0.58 22.29 4.06
CA ASN A 130 -1.18 23.53 3.59
C ASN A 130 -1.03 23.79 2.08
N ASN A 131 -0.37 22.91 1.37
CA ASN A 131 -0.10 23.00 -0.06
C ASN A 131 -0.82 21.93 -0.89
N PHE A 132 -1.59 21.04 -0.25
CA PHE A 132 -2.53 20.17 -0.95
C PHE A 132 -3.68 20.99 -1.56
N SER A 133 -4.27 20.49 -2.62
CA SER A 133 -5.40 21.12 -3.32
C SER A 133 -6.63 21.28 -2.40
N SER A 134 -6.80 20.37 -1.44
CA SER A 134 -7.87 20.39 -0.44
C SER A 134 -7.49 19.59 0.81
N GLU A 135 -8.25 19.78 1.90
CA GLU A 135 -8.10 18.94 3.10
C GLU A 135 -8.47 17.47 2.84
N ILE A 136 -9.43 17.25 1.94
CA ILE A 136 -9.81 15.89 1.50
C ILE A 136 -8.64 15.23 0.78
N ALA A 137 -7.98 15.96 -0.14
CA ALA A 137 -6.80 15.44 -0.84
C ALA A 137 -5.65 15.10 0.11
N TYR A 138 -5.44 15.93 1.14
CA TYR A 138 -4.45 15.64 2.19
C TYR A 138 -4.80 14.37 2.97
N LYS A 139 -6.06 14.22 3.41
CA LYS A 139 -6.52 13.02 4.11
C LYS A 139 -6.42 11.77 3.23
N ASN A 140 -6.77 11.88 1.95
CA ASN A 140 -6.62 10.77 1.01
C ASN A 140 -5.14 10.38 0.80
N ALA A 141 -4.25 11.36 0.74
CA ALA A 141 -2.82 11.12 0.62
C ALA A 141 -2.22 10.44 1.85
N GLU A 142 -2.83 10.61 3.03
CA GLU A 142 -2.42 9.97 4.28
C GLU A 142 -2.46 8.43 4.19
N GLY A 143 -3.43 7.91 3.44
CA GLY A 143 -3.62 6.47 3.29
C GLY A 143 -4.11 5.78 4.56
N MET A 144 -4.16 4.46 4.54
CA MET A 144 -4.81 3.65 5.58
C MET A 144 -4.14 3.74 6.96
N TYR A 145 -2.82 3.98 7.01
CA TYR A 145 -2.04 3.94 8.27
C TYR A 145 -1.29 5.25 8.57
N GLY A 146 -1.64 6.31 7.87
CA GLY A 146 -1.02 7.62 8.04
C GLY A 146 0.29 7.81 7.27
N PHE A 147 0.70 9.07 7.13
CA PHE A 147 1.89 9.44 6.37
C PHE A 147 3.16 8.72 6.84
N SER A 148 3.32 8.54 8.16
CA SER A 148 4.50 7.88 8.72
C SER A 148 4.60 6.40 8.35
N ALA A 149 3.48 5.72 8.12
CA ALA A 149 3.47 4.35 7.63
C ALA A 149 3.85 4.27 6.15
N HIS A 150 3.48 5.30 5.38
CA HIS A 150 3.62 5.35 3.94
C HIS A 150 4.89 6.05 3.42
N GLN A 151 5.86 6.33 4.28
CA GLN A 151 7.16 6.86 3.87
C GLN A 151 8.10 5.76 3.36
N GLY A 152 8.92 6.06 2.36
CA GLY A 152 9.94 5.13 1.86
C GLY A 152 9.65 4.54 0.50
N PHE A 153 10.18 3.36 0.28
CA PHE A 153 10.10 2.67 -1.00
C PHE A 153 8.77 1.96 -1.21
N TYR A 154 8.35 1.98 -2.47
CA TYR A 154 7.22 1.23 -3.02
C TYR A 154 7.77 0.35 -4.13
N VAL A 155 7.81 -0.95 -3.90
CA VAL A 155 8.43 -1.92 -4.80
C VAL A 155 7.36 -2.55 -5.68
N TYR A 156 7.52 -2.41 -6.99
CA TYR A 156 6.64 -2.97 -8.01
C TYR A 156 7.35 -4.05 -8.80
N ARG A 157 6.61 -5.08 -9.13
CA ARG A 157 6.96 -6.08 -10.14
C ARG A 157 5.87 -6.10 -11.21
N GLY A 158 6.24 -5.71 -12.42
CA GLY A 158 5.23 -5.31 -13.39
C GLY A 158 4.41 -4.15 -12.80
N ASP A 159 3.09 -4.21 -12.91
CA ASP A 159 2.22 -3.18 -12.33
C ASP A 159 1.68 -3.52 -10.94
N ARG A 160 2.07 -4.68 -10.38
CA ARG A 160 1.66 -5.07 -9.04
C ARG A 160 2.60 -4.51 -7.98
N LEU A 161 2.02 -3.82 -7.00
CA LEU A 161 2.75 -3.40 -5.81
C LEU A 161 3.02 -4.62 -4.91
N LEU A 162 4.28 -4.86 -4.58
CA LEU A 162 4.71 -5.94 -3.69
C LEU A 162 4.92 -5.46 -2.26
N LEU A 163 5.53 -4.27 -2.12
CA LEU A 163 5.86 -3.68 -0.83
C LEU A 163 5.55 -2.19 -0.84
N SER A 164 4.99 -1.66 0.24
CA SER A 164 4.61 -0.26 0.38
C SER A 164 5.19 0.39 1.62
N GLY A 165 5.78 1.57 1.47
CA GLY A 165 6.17 2.42 2.59
C GLY A 165 7.21 1.80 3.52
N ASP A 166 8.28 1.20 2.99
CA ASP A 166 9.37 0.63 3.75
C ASP A 166 10.72 1.15 3.28
N TRP A 167 11.67 1.31 4.19
CA TRP A 167 13.02 1.77 3.86
C TRP A 167 13.99 0.61 3.53
N LEU A 168 13.52 -0.63 3.45
CA LEU A 168 14.30 -1.83 3.10
C LEU A 168 15.53 -2.05 4.00
N GLY A 169 15.44 -1.59 5.25
CA GLY A 169 16.56 -1.64 6.18
C GLY A 169 17.71 -0.67 5.88
N LEU A 170 17.55 0.25 4.91
CA LEU A 170 18.56 1.23 4.53
C LEU A 170 18.48 2.51 5.39
N LEU A 171 17.29 2.92 5.75
CA LEU A 171 17.02 4.08 6.60
C LEU A 171 16.04 3.70 7.72
N ARG A 172 15.94 4.55 8.73
CA ARG A 172 14.90 4.45 9.77
C ARG A 172 13.71 5.34 9.39
N LYS A 173 12.52 4.95 9.83
CA LYS A 173 11.34 5.81 9.70
C LYS A 173 11.47 7.00 10.64
N GLU A 174 11.28 8.20 10.10
CA GLU A 174 11.29 9.45 10.84
C GLU A 174 10.11 10.33 10.43
N GLU A 175 9.59 11.11 11.35
CA GLU A 175 8.48 12.04 11.07
C GLU A 175 8.85 13.06 9.98
N SER A 176 10.11 13.44 9.91
CA SER A 176 10.65 14.36 8.91
C SER A 176 10.65 13.80 7.48
N TYR A 177 10.59 12.48 7.32
CA TYR A 177 10.61 11.78 6.02
C TYR A 177 9.21 11.39 5.54
N LYS A 178 8.16 11.67 6.29
CA LYS A 178 6.79 11.23 6.00
C LYS A 178 6.23 11.66 4.65
N LEU A 179 6.80 12.69 4.03
CA LEU A 179 6.39 13.20 2.73
C LEU A 179 7.14 12.52 1.56
N VAL A 180 8.11 11.66 1.84
CA VAL A 180 8.96 11.03 0.82
C VAL A 180 8.44 9.65 0.45
N ARG A 181 8.16 9.45 -0.83
CA ARG A 181 7.76 8.17 -1.41
C ARG A 181 8.61 7.88 -2.63
N ILE A 182 9.16 6.69 -2.70
CA ILE A 182 10.11 6.31 -3.75
C ILE A 182 9.61 5.04 -4.43
N GLN A 183 9.33 5.15 -5.70
CA GLN A 183 8.93 4.04 -6.55
C GLN A 183 10.16 3.26 -7.00
N ILE A 184 10.13 1.94 -6.89
CA ILE A 184 11.09 1.01 -7.46
C ILE A 184 10.33 0.09 -8.41
N ASN A 185 10.76 -0.01 -9.66
CA ASN A 185 10.23 -1.01 -10.59
C ASN A 185 11.27 -2.07 -10.83
N LEU A 186 10.89 -3.31 -10.53
CA LEU A 186 11.68 -4.51 -10.75
C LEU A 186 11.23 -5.19 -12.04
N PRO A 187 12.12 -5.42 -13.01
CA PRO A 187 11.84 -6.31 -14.11
C PRO A 187 11.82 -7.77 -13.63
N ASN A 188 11.13 -8.64 -14.36
CA ASN A 188 11.01 -10.05 -13.99
C ASN A 188 12.35 -10.79 -13.94
N SER A 189 13.38 -10.27 -14.62
CA SER A 189 14.73 -10.87 -14.68
C SER A 189 15.52 -10.80 -13.38
N VAL A 190 15.13 -9.94 -12.42
CA VAL A 190 15.90 -9.74 -11.16
C VAL A 190 15.24 -10.35 -9.93
N ASP A 191 14.23 -11.18 -10.09
CA ASP A 191 13.49 -11.77 -8.97
C ASP A 191 14.34 -12.59 -8.01
N SER A 192 15.30 -13.37 -8.55
CA SER A 192 16.19 -14.20 -7.75
C SER A 192 17.12 -13.37 -6.85
N ASP A 193 17.49 -12.19 -7.30
CA ASP A 193 18.50 -11.36 -6.63
C ASP A 193 17.90 -10.52 -5.50
N TRP A 194 16.62 -10.16 -5.61
CA TRP A 194 15.93 -9.28 -4.67
C TRP A 194 15.28 -10.00 -3.50
N GLN A 195 15.53 -11.26 -3.28
CA GLN A 195 15.06 -12.06 -2.14
C GLN A 195 13.68 -11.62 -1.62
N ILE A 196 12.70 -11.58 -2.54
CA ILE A 196 11.34 -11.20 -2.19
C ILE A 196 10.73 -12.35 -1.38
N ASP A 197 10.33 -12.09 -0.13
CA ASP A 197 9.68 -13.08 0.71
C ASP A 197 8.43 -13.66 0.02
N ILE A 198 8.19 -14.95 0.24
CA ILE A 198 7.00 -15.67 -0.29
C ILE A 198 5.71 -14.93 0.09
N LYS A 199 5.64 -14.39 1.30
CA LYS A 199 4.52 -13.55 1.77
C LYS A 199 4.51 -12.14 1.16
N LYS A 200 5.53 -11.79 0.36
CA LYS A 200 5.69 -10.45 -0.25
C LYS A 200 5.63 -9.30 0.77
N SER A 201 6.06 -9.57 2.00
CA SER A 201 6.07 -8.63 3.10
C SER A 201 7.42 -7.96 3.32
N LYS A 202 8.49 -8.52 2.74
CA LYS A 202 9.85 -8.00 2.80
C LYS A 202 10.56 -8.19 1.47
N ALA A 203 11.39 -7.23 1.12
CA ALA A 203 12.30 -7.31 -0.01
C ALA A 203 13.69 -6.88 0.47
N TYR A 204 14.69 -7.63 0.10
CA TYR A 204 16.08 -7.32 0.44
C TYR A 204 16.83 -7.01 -0.84
N PRO A 205 17.21 -5.73 -1.08
CA PRO A 205 17.95 -5.37 -2.26
C PRO A 205 19.33 -6.03 -2.26
N PRO A 206 19.83 -6.48 -3.42
CA PRO A 206 21.19 -7.01 -3.59
C PRO A 206 22.23 -6.04 -3.04
N ILE A 207 23.36 -6.58 -2.53
CA ILE A 207 24.43 -5.79 -1.92
C ILE A 207 24.90 -4.67 -2.87
N GLY A 208 25.06 -4.96 -4.17
CA GLY A 208 25.47 -3.99 -5.18
C GLY A 208 24.49 -2.83 -5.40
N CYS A 209 23.21 -3.03 -5.11
CA CYS A 209 22.16 -2.00 -5.26
C CYS A 209 21.98 -1.15 -4.01
N ARG A 210 22.35 -1.65 -2.84
CA ARG A 210 22.05 -1.03 -1.54
C ARG A 210 22.62 0.39 -1.42
N GLN A 211 23.86 0.60 -1.76
CA GLN A 211 24.51 1.92 -1.67
C GLN A 211 23.85 2.95 -2.58
N GLN A 212 23.50 2.56 -3.82
CA GLN A 212 22.84 3.44 -4.77
C GLN A 212 21.43 3.81 -4.30
N LEU A 213 20.65 2.82 -3.81
CA LEU A 213 19.32 3.05 -3.24
C LEU A 213 19.37 3.96 -2.01
N GLU A 214 20.31 3.72 -1.10
CA GLU A 214 20.50 4.54 0.09
C GLU A 214 20.87 5.99 -0.27
N ALA A 215 21.79 6.17 -1.21
CA ALA A 215 22.19 7.50 -1.69
C ALA A 215 21.01 8.24 -2.33
N TYR A 216 20.21 7.55 -3.16
CA TYR A 216 19.01 8.12 -3.76
C TYR A 216 17.99 8.52 -2.70
N ALA A 217 17.73 7.64 -1.73
CA ALA A 217 16.80 7.88 -0.64
C ALA A 217 17.25 9.08 0.23
N LYS A 218 18.52 9.17 0.60
CA LYS A 218 19.07 10.30 1.37
C LYS A 218 18.89 11.63 0.65
N LYS A 219 19.13 11.68 -0.67
CA LYS A 219 18.86 12.88 -1.48
C LYS A 219 17.39 13.26 -1.48
N ALA A 220 16.47 12.28 -1.64
CA ALA A 220 15.04 12.51 -1.58
C ALA A 220 14.58 12.98 -0.19
N CYS A 221 15.09 12.37 0.88
CA CYS A 221 14.82 12.76 2.27
C CYS A 221 15.31 14.18 2.57
N GLY A 222 16.46 14.59 2.05
CA GLY A 222 16.97 15.97 2.16
C GLY A 222 15.96 16.99 1.63
N ILE A 223 15.43 16.76 0.43
CA ILE A 223 14.40 17.64 -0.16
C ILE A 223 13.09 17.58 0.66
N GLY A 224 12.66 16.39 1.07
CA GLY A 224 11.48 16.21 1.92
C GLY A 224 11.58 16.96 3.24
N LEU A 225 12.77 16.96 3.84
CA LEU A 225 13.07 17.70 5.07
C LEU A 225 12.97 19.21 4.87
N GLU A 226 13.42 19.74 3.73
CA GLU A 226 13.29 21.16 3.39
C GLU A 226 11.81 21.55 3.25
N VAL A 227 11.01 20.76 2.53
CA VAL A 227 9.57 20.97 2.41
C VAL A 227 8.90 20.97 3.79
N TYR A 228 9.28 20.03 4.64
CA TYR A 228 8.76 19.92 6.01
C TYR A 228 9.13 21.13 6.89
N LYS A 229 10.39 21.57 6.85
CA LYS A 229 10.90 22.68 7.68
C LYS A 229 10.51 24.08 7.19
N HIS A 230 10.46 24.26 5.87
CA HIS A 230 10.24 25.60 5.27
C HIS A 230 8.90 26.19 5.69
N ARG A 231 7.86 25.39 5.80
CA ARG A 231 6.52 25.86 6.18
C ARG A 231 6.42 26.30 7.64
N GLY A 232 7.16 25.66 8.54
CA GLY A 232 7.23 26.08 9.94
C GLY A 232 7.89 27.47 10.13
N ARG A 233 8.84 27.83 9.26
CA ARG A 233 9.48 29.16 9.29
C ARG A 233 8.56 30.26 8.77
N ILE A 234 7.78 30.02 7.72
CA ILE A 234 6.82 30.99 7.16
C ILE A 234 5.71 31.29 8.17
N LEU A 235 5.15 30.29 8.84
CA LEU A 235 4.11 30.47 9.86
C LEU A 235 4.62 31.29 11.03
N LYS A 236 5.88 31.11 11.50
CA LYS A 236 6.48 31.89 12.57
C LYS A 236 6.72 33.35 12.16
N ARG A 237 7.05 33.62 10.89
CA ARG A 237 7.23 35.01 10.39
C ARG A 237 5.91 35.76 10.30
N HIS A 238 4.84 35.14 9.82
CA HIS A 238 3.51 35.74 9.75
C HIS A 238 2.93 36.02 11.15
N ALA A 239 3.08 35.12 12.10
CA ALA A 239 2.66 35.33 13.46
C ALA A 239 3.39 36.53 14.12
N GLY A 240 4.68 36.71 13.81
CA GLY A 240 5.45 37.86 14.33
C GLY A 240 5.12 39.21 13.68
N GLN A 241 4.66 39.21 12.43
CA GLN A 241 4.25 40.44 11.73
C GLN A 241 2.87 40.93 12.19
N ASP A 242 1.94 40.01 12.44
CA ASP A 242 0.59 40.35 12.91
C ASP A 242 0.61 40.97 14.32
N PHE A 243 1.57 40.61 15.18
CA PHE A 243 1.72 41.21 16.50
C PHE A 243 2.34 42.62 16.48
N GLN A 244 3.14 42.96 15.48
CA GLN A 244 3.72 44.31 15.36
C GLN A 244 2.73 45.35 14.82
N THR A 245 1.73 44.92 14.01
CA THR A 245 0.69 45.79 13.49
C THR A 245 -0.44 46.10 14.46
N LEU A 246 -0.54 45.35 15.56
CA LEU A 246 -1.57 45.55 16.59
C LEU A 246 -1.16 46.59 17.69
N TRP A 247 0.09 47.06 17.66
CA TRP A 247 0.63 47.98 18.67
C TRP A 247 1.19 49.30 18.07
N SER A 248 0.91 49.54 16.80
CA SER A 248 1.16 50.80 16.11
C SER A 248 -0.18 51.50 15.79
#